data_e801f66811c12276c3340d7137edd840
#
_entry.id   e801f66811c12276c3340d7137edd840
#
_cell.length_a   1.000
_cell.length_b   1.000
_cell.length_c   1.000
_cell.angle_alpha   90.00
_cell.angle_beta   90.00
_cell.angle_gamma   90.00
#
_symmetry.space_group_name_H-M   'P 1'
#
loop_
_entity.id
_entity.type
_entity.pdbx_description
1 polymer ?
#
loop_
_entity_poly.entity_id
_entity_poly.type
_entity_poly.pdbx_seq_one_letter_code
_entity_poly.pdbx_strand_id
1 'polypeptide(L)'
;MNLSKRLKTILSYCEGYTTLADIGSDHAHLAIAAVDGFVKRAIAIDNKIGPFKKAIKNVLDAKLDHVVECKLSDGIAEIPIDADLIAICGMGGLLITDILNTGIHQLTSFSRTLILQPNNSVPEVRAWLSEHHYAIIQEELLEERGKYYEILVAVPSPTLIPLSEDALTFGPILLKHKNDAFLKKYTNLLVLKKRVLNQMNPEHVDEIKKIVKEIYKLERVLYES
;
A
#
# COMPACT_ATOMS: atom_id res chain seq x y z
N MET A 1 -5.10 7.43 -21.26
CA MET A 1 -4.75 8.15 -20.03
C MET A 1 -3.26 7.99 -19.74
N ASN A 2 -2.49 9.04 -19.42
CA ASN A 2 -1.07 8.87 -19.09
C ASN A 2 -0.96 8.54 -17.58
N LEU A 3 -0.90 7.25 -17.26
CA LEU A 3 -0.87 6.75 -15.89
C LEU A 3 0.52 6.89 -15.28
N SER A 4 0.59 7.25 -14.00
CA SER A 4 1.82 7.26 -13.21
C SER A 4 2.43 5.85 -13.11
N LYS A 5 3.75 5.77 -12.85
CA LYS A 5 4.42 4.47 -12.63
C LYS A 5 3.75 3.70 -11.50
N ARG A 6 3.44 4.38 -10.38
CA ARG A 6 2.73 3.81 -9.24
C ARG A 6 1.39 3.18 -9.66
N LEU A 7 0.56 3.92 -10.41
CA LEU A 7 -0.75 3.42 -10.82
C LEU A 7 -0.64 2.22 -11.78
N LYS A 8 0.32 2.25 -12.70
CA LYS A 8 0.60 1.11 -13.60
C LYS A 8 0.99 -0.15 -12.83
N THR A 9 1.83 -0.01 -11.80
CA THR A 9 2.21 -1.13 -10.93
C THR A 9 1.01 -1.67 -10.14
N ILE A 10 0.15 -0.80 -9.59
CA ILE A 10 -1.08 -1.24 -8.92
C ILE A 10 -1.98 -2.01 -9.89
N LEU A 11 -2.15 -1.51 -11.11
CA LEU A 11 -2.97 -2.16 -12.15
C LEU A 11 -2.44 -3.55 -12.54
N SER A 12 -1.11 -3.74 -12.62
CA SER A 12 -0.56 -5.07 -12.92
C SER A 12 -0.90 -6.12 -11.86
N TYR A 13 -1.18 -5.70 -10.62
CA TYR A 13 -1.65 -6.58 -9.54
C TYR A 13 -3.16 -6.81 -9.55
N CYS A 14 -3.91 -6.11 -10.42
CA CYS A 14 -5.34 -6.37 -10.61
C CYS A 14 -5.61 -7.52 -11.59
N GLU A 15 -4.60 -8.00 -12.30
CA GLU A 15 -4.75 -9.07 -13.29
C GLU A 15 -5.18 -10.39 -12.63
N GLY A 16 -6.18 -11.03 -13.21
CA GLY A 16 -6.71 -12.32 -12.72
C GLY A 16 -7.88 -12.19 -11.73
N TYR A 17 -8.20 -10.97 -11.29
CA TYR A 17 -9.38 -10.71 -10.45
C TYR A 17 -10.59 -10.29 -11.29
N THR A 18 -11.76 -10.43 -10.69
CA THR A 18 -13.03 -10.16 -11.40
C THR A 18 -13.58 -8.77 -11.05
N THR A 19 -13.63 -8.43 -9.79
CA THR A 19 -14.28 -7.21 -9.29
C THR A 19 -13.38 -6.47 -8.30
N LEU A 20 -12.99 -5.26 -8.68
CA LEU A 20 -12.17 -4.36 -7.85
C LEU A 20 -13.06 -3.42 -7.03
N ALA A 21 -12.83 -3.35 -5.71
CA ALA A 21 -13.28 -2.25 -4.87
C ALA A 21 -12.11 -1.28 -4.61
N ASP A 22 -12.20 -0.07 -5.15
CA ASP A 22 -11.21 1.01 -5.03
C ASP A 22 -11.65 1.99 -3.94
N ILE A 23 -10.99 1.96 -2.78
CA ILE A 23 -11.36 2.69 -1.58
C ILE A 23 -10.59 4.02 -1.48
N GLY A 24 -11.33 5.12 -1.27
CA GLY A 24 -10.78 6.47 -1.37
C GLY A 24 -10.37 6.80 -2.79
N SER A 25 -11.25 6.46 -3.70
CA SER A 25 -10.98 6.35 -5.14
C SER A 25 -10.58 7.65 -5.81
N ASP A 26 -10.67 8.79 -5.14
CA ASP A 26 -10.36 10.13 -5.61
C ASP A 26 -10.37 10.24 -7.16
N HIS A 27 -11.50 10.65 -7.73
CA HIS A 27 -11.73 10.76 -9.18
C HIS A 27 -11.91 9.45 -9.98
N ALA A 28 -11.95 8.25 -9.38
CA ALA A 28 -12.11 6.94 -10.01
C ALA A 28 -11.01 6.55 -11.02
N HIS A 29 -9.81 7.11 -10.91
CA HIS A 29 -8.75 6.86 -11.89
C HIS A 29 -8.29 5.40 -11.92
N LEU A 30 -8.15 4.74 -10.75
CA LEU A 30 -7.79 3.33 -10.68
C LEU A 30 -8.92 2.46 -11.20
N ALA A 31 -10.16 2.69 -10.74
CA ALA A 31 -11.34 1.93 -11.15
C ALA A 31 -11.56 1.99 -12.68
N ILE A 32 -11.47 3.19 -13.29
CA ILE A 32 -11.58 3.40 -14.74
C ILE A 32 -10.47 2.66 -15.49
N ALA A 33 -9.22 2.74 -15.01
CA ALA A 33 -8.11 2.09 -15.67
C ALA A 33 -8.14 0.56 -15.50
N ALA A 34 -8.67 0.06 -14.38
CA ALA A 34 -8.73 -1.37 -14.11
C ALA A 34 -9.69 -2.13 -15.00
N VAL A 35 -10.81 -1.53 -15.41
CA VAL A 35 -11.76 -2.16 -16.34
C VAL A 35 -11.27 -2.16 -17.79
N ASP A 36 -10.17 -1.48 -18.08
CA ASP A 36 -9.50 -1.51 -19.40
C ASP A 36 -8.51 -2.68 -19.47
N GLY A 37 -9.05 -3.90 -19.33
CA GLY A 37 -8.32 -5.15 -19.56
C GLY A 37 -7.79 -5.90 -18.34
N PHE A 38 -7.99 -5.39 -17.10
CA PHE A 38 -7.50 -6.06 -15.88
C PHE A 38 -8.62 -6.75 -15.10
N VAL A 39 -9.77 -6.07 -14.89
CA VAL A 39 -10.94 -6.61 -14.19
C VAL A 39 -12.21 -6.44 -15.02
N LYS A 40 -13.26 -7.21 -14.72
CA LYS A 40 -14.54 -7.09 -15.43
C LYS A 40 -15.40 -5.94 -14.92
N ARG A 41 -15.28 -5.61 -13.63
CA ARG A 41 -16.09 -4.60 -12.94
C ARG A 41 -15.23 -3.90 -11.89
N ALA A 42 -15.53 -2.62 -11.64
CA ALA A 42 -14.93 -1.89 -10.53
C ALA A 42 -15.97 -1.07 -9.76
N ILE A 43 -15.72 -0.86 -8.47
CA ILE A 43 -16.51 0.01 -7.61
C ILE A 43 -15.56 1.07 -7.05
N ALA A 44 -15.81 2.33 -7.38
CA ALA A 44 -15.10 3.49 -6.87
C ALA A 44 -15.82 4.01 -5.62
N ILE A 45 -15.20 3.88 -4.46
CA ILE A 45 -15.79 4.24 -3.16
C ILE A 45 -15.06 5.45 -2.58
N ASP A 46 -15.81 6.46 -2.17
CA ASP A 46 -15.28 7.61 -1.43
C ASP A 46 -16.30 8.07 -0.39
N ASN A 47 -15.84 8.56 0.77
CA ASN A 47 -16.72 9.07 1.83
C ASN A 47 -16.98 10.59 1.74
N LYS A 48 -16.38 11.26 0.75
CA LYS A 48 -16.53 12.71 0.54
C LYS A 48 -17.34 13.01 -0.72
N ILE A 49 -18.37 13.83 -0.58
CA ILE A 49 -19.26 14.23 -1.69
C ILE A 49 -18.49 14.83 -2.87
N GLY A 50 -17.45 15.63 -2.64
CA GLY A 50 -16.67 16.28 -3.70
C GLY A 50 -15.97 15.28 -4.62
N PRO A 51 -15.08 14.42 -4.10
CA PRO A 51 -14.45 13.32 -4.85
C PRO A 51 -15.47 12.38 -5.50
N PHE A 52 -16.51 11.96 -4.77
CA PHE A 52 -17.58 11.12 -5.31
C PHE A 52 -18.26 11.72 -6.56
N LYS A 53 -18.65 13.01 -6.53
CA LYS A 53 -19.24 13.68 -7.71
C LYS A 53 -18.28 13.73 -8.89
N LYS A 54 -16.99 13.95 -8.64
CA LYS A 54 -15.96 13.93 -9.68
C LYS A 54 -15.74 12.53 -10.26
N ALA A 55 -15.77 11.50 -9.40
CA ALA A 55 -15.70 10.10 -9.83
C ALA A 55 -16.85 9.77 -10.81
N ILE A 56 -18.10 10.09 -10.44
CA ILE A 56 -19.26 9.90 -11.33
C ILE A 56 -19.05 10.60 -12.68
N LYS A 57 -18.62 11.88 -12.64
CA LYS A 57 -18.37 12.62 -13.88
C LYS A 57 -17.33 11.93 -14.75
N ASN A 58 -16.20 11.52 -14.17
CA ASN A 58 -15.12 10.89 -14.92
C ASN A 58 -15.55 9.53 -15.51
N VAL A 59 -16.34 8.75 -14.78
CA VAL A 59 -16.88 7.47 -15.26
C VAL A 59 -17.84 7.69 -16.43
N LEU A 60 -18.73 8.69 -16.35
CA LEU A 60 -19.65 9.04 -17.43
C LEU A 60 -18.91 9.57 -18.67
N ASP A 61 -17.94 10.47 -18.47
CA ASP A 61 -17.10 11.01 -19.56
C ASP A 61 -16.32 9.90 -20.28
N ALA A 62 -15.92 8.84 -19.54
CA ALA A 62 -15.29 7.65 -20.09
C ALA A 62 -16.28 6.64 -20.70
N LYS A 63 -17.60 6.81 -20.53
CA LYS A 63 -18.67 5.89 -20.95
C LYS A 63 -18.54 4.49 -20.33
N LEU A 64 -18.13 4.43 -19.07
CA LEU A 64 -17.86 3.20 -18.32
C LEU A 64 -18.85 2.95 -17.16
N ASP A 65 -19.96 3.69 -17.11
CA ASP A 65 -21.01 3.58 -16.07
C ASP A 65 -21.72 2.22 -16.05
N HIS A 66 -21.58 1.42 -17.10
CA HIS A 66 -22.09 0.05 -17.16
C HIS A 66 -21.17 -1.00 -16.49
N VAL A 67 -19.91 -0.67 -16.19
CA VAL A 67 -18.90 -1.56 -15.54
C VAL A 67 -18.18 -0.92 -14.34
N VAL A 68 -18.28 0.39 -14.15
CA VAL A 68 -17.73 1.12 -13.00
C VAL A 68 -18.87 1.76 -12.23
N GLU A 69 -19.12 1.27 -11.03
CA GLU A 69 -20.07 1.85 -10.07
C GLU A 69 -19.35 2.88 -9.19
N CYS A 70 -19.97 4.03 -8.92
CA CYS A 70 -19.49 4.98 -7.92
C CYS A 70 -20.38 4.92 -6.69
N LYS A 71 -19.77 4.82 -5.50
CA LYS A 71 -20.50 4.71 -4.23
C LYS A 71 -19.99 5.72 -3.21
N LEU A 72 -20.93 6.43 -2.57
CA LEU A 72 -20.64 7.30 -1.43
C LEU A 72 -20.79 6.45 -0.16
N SER A 73 -19.68 5.98 0.39
CA SER A 73 -19.65 5.12 1.59
C SER A 73 -18.33 5.26 2.32
N ASP A 74 -18.29 4.84 3.58
CA ASP A 74 -17.08 4.93 4.39
C ASP A 74 -16.31 3.60 4.39
N GLY A 75 -15.09 3.67 3.90
CA GLY A 75 -14.17 2.52 3.87
C GLY A 75 -14.73 1.31 3.14
N ILE A 76 -14.51 0.12 3.73
CA ILE A 76 -14.89 -1.18 3.15
C ILE A 76 -16.21 -1.74 3.70
N ALA A 77 -16.94 -0.98 4.50
CA ALA A 77 -18.15 -1.49 5.19
C ALA A 77 -19.26 -1.98 4.24
N GLU A 78 -19.35 -1.36 3.08
CA GLU A 78 -20.43 -1.62 2.11
C GLU A 78 -19.92 -2.10 0.74
N ILE A 79 -18.76 -2.76 0.70
CA ILE A 79 -18.29 -3.36 -0.55
C ILE A 79 -19.17 -4.53 -0.97
N PRO A 80 -19.43 -4.71 -2.27
CA PRO A 80 -20.22 -5.84 -2.77
C PRO A 80 -19.61 -7.19 -2.40
N ILE A 81 -20.45 -8.20 -2.25
CA ILE A 81 -20.04 -9.55 -1.89
C ILE A 81 -19.13 -10.19 -2.94
N ASP A 82 -19.29 -9.82 -4.21
CA ASP A 82 -18.54 -10.30 -5.36
C ASP A 82 -17.22 -9.57 -5.59
N ALA A 83 -16.88 -8.57 -4.75
CA ALA A 83 -15.57 -7.93 -4.82
C ALA A 83 -14.50 -8.89 -4.27
N ASP A 84 -13.66 -9.41 -5.14
CA ASP A 84 -12.57 -10.33 -4.83
C ASP A 84 -11.23 -9.61 -4.62
N LEU A 85 -11.14 -8.33 -5.02
CA LEU A 85 -9.98 -7.46 -4.86
C LEU A 85 -10.37 -6.13 -4.21
N ILE A 86 -9.62 -5.72 -3.19
CA ILE A 86 -9.76 -4.41 -2.53
C ILE A 86 -8.46 -3.64 -2.70
N ALA A 87 -8.52 -2.43 -3.24
CA ALA A 87 -7.40 -1.51 -3.29
C ALA A 87 -7.62 -0.34 -2.33
N ILE A 88 -6.63 -0.04 -1.47
CA ILE A 88 -6.61 1.15 -0.61
C ILE A 88 -5.26 1.84 -0.84
N CYS A 89 -5.25 2.88 -1.67
CA CYS A 89 -4.03 3.46 -2.18
C CYS A 89 -3.95 4.98 -1.95
N GLY A 90 -2.74 5.49 -1.70
CA GLY A 90 -2.51 6.93 -1.59
C GLY A 90 -2.89 7.55 -0.25
N MET A 91 -3.12 6.75 0.79
CA MET A 91 -3.49 7.17 2.14
C MET A 91 -2.36 7.00 3.14
N GLY A 92 -2.49 7.58 4.34
CA GLY A 92 -1.62 7.27 5.47
C GLY A 92 -1.84 5.83 5.96
N GLY A 93 -0.77 5.14 6.36
CA GLY A 93 -0.86 3.73 6.78
C GLY A 93 -1.79 3.52 7.98
N LEU A 94 -1.80 4.42 8.96
CA LEU A 94 -2.73 4.34 10.09
C LEU A 94 -4.19 4.47 9.64
N LEU A 95 -4.49 5.35 8.67
CA LEU A 95 -5.84 5.44 8.12
C LEU A 95 -6.23 4.16 7.36
N ILE A 96 -5.29 3.54 6.65
CA ILE A 96 -5.52 2.24 6.00
C ILE A 96 -5.89 1.19 7.05
N THR A 97 -5.13 1.08 8.15
CA THR A 97 -5.43 0.11 9.21
C THR A 97 -6.77 0.39 9.90
N ASP A 98 -7.14 1.66 10.09
CA ASP A 98 -8.45 2.04 10.64
C ASP A 98 -9.60 1.63 9.72
N ILE A 99 -9.47 1.84 8.41
CA ILE A 99 -10.45 1.40 7.41
C ILE A 99 -10.61 -0.13 7.43
N LEU A 100 -9.50 -0.86 7.49
CA LEU A 100 -9.51 -2.32 7.55
C LEU A 100 -10.15 -2.84 8.85
N ASN A 101 -9.85 -2.21 9.99
CA ASN A 101 -10.46 -2.54 11.30
C ASN A 101 -11.96 -2.30 11.31
N THR A 102 -12.40 -1.14 10.82
CA THR A 102 -13.83 -0.79 10.79
C THR A 102 -14.64 -1.76 9.95
N GLY A 103 -14.07 -2.26 8.86
CA GLY A 103 -14.71 -3.20 7.95
C GLY A 103 -14.24 -4.65 8.10
N ILE A 104 -13.65 -5.04 9.23
CA ILE A 104 -13.03 -6.37 9.43
C ILE A 104 -13.99 -7.54 9.12
N HIS A 105 -15.29 -7.39 9.38
CA HIS A 105 -16.30 -8.40 9.04
C HIS A 105 -16.38 -8.70 7.54
N GLN A 106 -16.09 -7.73 6.68
CA GLN A 106 -16.04 -7.92 5.23
C GLN A 106 -14.82 -8.73 4.80
N LEU A 107 -13.75 -8.71 5.59
CA LEU A 107 -12.51 -9.43 5.33
C LEU A 107 -12.56 -10.87 5.89
N THR A 108 -13.18 -11.06 7.04
CA THR A 108 -13.29 -12.38 7.70
C THR A 108 -14.36 -13.27 7.09
N SER A 109 -15.42 -12.67 6.51
CA SER A 109 -16.54 -13.40 5.90
C SER A 109 -16.26 -13.84 4.45
N PHE A 110 -15.30 -13.22 3.77
CA PHE A 110 -15.02 -13.44 2.35
C PHE A 110 -13.52 -13.44 2.08
N SER A 111 -13.06 -14.34 1.22
CA SER A 111 -11.67 -14.38 0.78
C SER A 111 -11.38 -13.25 -0.21
N ARG A 112 -10.74 -12.17 0.24
CA ARG A 112 -10.44 -10.99 -0.57
C ARG A 112 -8.97 -10.66 -0.56
N THR A 113 -8.42 -10.40 -1.72
CA THR A 113 -7.05 -9.91 -1.84
C THR A 113 -7.01 -8.40 -1.58
N LEU A 114 -5.97 -7.95 -0.90
CA LEU A 114 -5.72 -6.54 -0.61
C LEU A 114 -4.54 -6.03 -1.43
N ILE A 115 -4.72 -4.89 -2.09
CA ILE A 115 -3.62 -4.06 -2.63
C ILE A 115 -3.57 -2.80 -1.79
N LEU A 116 -2.49 -2.63 -1.01
CA LEU A 116 -2.34 -1.51 -0.10
C LEU A 116 -1.14 -0.65 -0.53
N GLN A 117 -1.36 0.65 -0.64
CA GLN A 117 -0.27 1.59 -0.92
C GLN A 117 -0.29 2.73 0.10
N PRO A 118 0.34 2.54 1.26
CA PRO A 118 0.48 3.58 2.27
C PRO A 118 1.51 4.64 1.84
N ASN A 119 1.21 5.92 2.14
CA ASN A 119 2.15 7.03 1.91
C ASN A 119 3.15 7.18 3.08
N ASN A 120 2.85 6.62 4.24
CA ASN A 120 3.66 6.58 5.47
C ASN A 120 3.23 5.39 6.32
N SER A 121 3.84 5.18 7.49
CA SER A 121 3.45 4.13 8.45
C SER A 121 3.29 2.75 7.80
N VAL A 122 4.22 2.40 6.91
CA VAL A 122 4.20 1.09 6.20
C VAL A 122 4.42 -0.08 7.17
N PRO A 123 5.32 0.01 8.18
CA PRO A 123 5.48 -1.04 9.19
C PRO A 123 4.19 -1.39 9.92
N GLU A 124 3.35 -0.39 10.22
CA GLU A 124 2.07 -0.55 10.91
C GLU A 124 1.06 -1.32 10.03
N VAL A 125 1.06 -1.06 8.71
CA VAL A 125 0.24 -1.82 7.76
C VAL A 125 0.70 -3.28 7.68
N ARG A 126 2.01 -3.53 7.66
CA ARG A 126 2.56 -4.90 7.69
C ARG A 126 2.24 -5.62 9.00
N ALA A 127 2.33 -4.93 10.13
CA ALA A 127 1.95 -5.49 11.43
C ALA A 127 0.48 -5.88 11.44
N TRP A 128 -0.40 -5.00 10.96
CA TRP A 128 -1.83 -5.29 10.86
C TRP A 128 -2.10 -6.53 10.01
N LEU A 129 -1.49 -6.65 8.83
CA LEU A 129 -1.64 -7.82 7.96
C LEU A 129 -1.21 -9.11 8.65
N SER A 130 -0.06 -9.08 9.34
CA SER A 130 0.48 -10.21 10.10
C SER A 130 -0.43 -10.66 11.23
N GLU A 131 -1.07 -9.71 11.94
CA GLU A 131 -1.96 -9.94 13.08
C GLU A 131 -3.37 -10.37 12.68
N HIS A 132 -3.79 -10.10 11.42
CA HIS A 132 -5.14 -10.34 10.93
C HIS A 132 -5.22 -11.44 9.87
N HIS A 133 -4.32 -12.42 9.92
CA HIS A 133 -4.34 -13.56 9.02
C HIS A 133 -4.23 -13.20 7.53
N TYR A 134 -3.39 -12.22 7.20
CA TYR A 134 -3.03 -11.89 5.83
C TYR A 134 -1.56 -12.18 5.54
N ALA A 135 -1.31 -12.97 4.50
CA ALA A 135 0.02 -13.22 3.97
C ALA A 135 0.39 -12.17 2.92
N ILE A 136 1.49 -11.47 3.11
CA ILE A 136 2.05 -10.60 2.07
C ILE A 136 2.69 -11.50 1.01
N ILE A 137 2.13 -11.49 -0.20
CA ILE A 137 2.57 -12.34 -1.32
C ILE A 137 3.40 -11.57 -2.35
N GLN A 138 3.26 -10.24 -2.41
CA GLN A 138 4.07 -9.37 -3.25
C GLN A 138 4.30 -8.03 -2.57
N GLU A 139 5.46 -7.45 -2.82
CA GLU A 139 5.81 -6.10 -2.43
C GLU A 139 6.64 -5.45 -3.54
N GLU A 140 6.35 -4.20 -3.82
CA GLU A 140 7.12 -3.39 -4.74
C GLU A 140 7.50 -2.06 -4.09
N LEU A 141 8.77 -1.70 -4.17
CA LEU A 141 9.25 -0.36 -3.87
C LEU A 141 9.62 0.32 -5.18
N LEU A 142 9.00 1.43 -5.46
CA LEU A 142 9.29 2.21 -6.66
C LEU A 142 9.60 3.68 -6.33
N GLU A 143 10.39 4.29 -7.18
CA GLU A 143 10.65 5.74 -7.15
C GLU A 143 9.90 6.41 -8.29
N GLU A 144 9.16 7.45 -7.97
CA GLU A 144 8.49 8.31 -8.93
C GLU A 144 8.60 9.78 -8.50
N ARG A 145 9.18 10.61 -9.36
CA ARG A 145 9.36 12.06 -9.12
C ARG A 145 10.06 12.38 -7.80
N GLY A 146 11.08 11.60 -7.44
CA GLY A 146 11.86 11.77 -6.21
C GLY A 146 11.17 11.30 -4.93
N LYS A 147 10.01 10.66 -5.02
CA LYS A 147 9.31 10.03 -3.89
C LYS A 147 9.34 8.52 -4.01
N TYR A 148 9.43 7.85 -2.87
CA TYR A 148 9.36 6.40 -2.78
C TYR A 148 7.96 5.95 -2.37
N TYR A 149 7.47 4.92 -3.05
CA TYR A 149 6.16 4.32 -2.80
C TYR A 149 6.32 2.83 -2.60
N GLU A 150 5.70 2.31 -1.56
CA GLU A 150 5.63 0.88 -1.29
C GLU A 150 4.22 0.39 -1.59
N ILE A 151 4.12 -0.70 -2.35
CA ILE A 151 2.85 -1.35 -2.68
C ILE A 151 2.93 -2.76 -2.11
N LEU A 152 1.90 -3.16 -1.39
CA LEU A 152 1.79 -4.48 -0.77
C LEU A 152 0.58 -5.21 -1.37
N VAL A 153 0.76 -6.47 -1.73
CA VAL A 153 -0.35 -7.36 -2.09
C VAL A 153 -0.42 -8.46 -1.04
N ALA A 154 -1.59 -8.61 -0.43
CA ALA A 154 -1.81 -9.56 0.64
C ALA A 154 -3.08 -10.39 0.42
N VAL A 155 -3.00 -11.67 0.74
CA VAL A 155 -4.10 -12.62 0.64
C VAL A 155 -4.44 -13.21 2.00
N PRO A 156 -5.69 -13.65 2.24
CA PRO A 156 -6.04 -14.37 3.46
C PRO A 156 -5.16 -15.59 3.67
N SER A 157 -4.74 -15.82 4.91
CA SER A 157 -3.92 -16.96 5.33
C SER A 157 -4.63 -17.74 6.43
N PRO A 158 -4.64 -19.07 6.38
CA PRO A 158 -5.23 -19.88 7.45
C PRO A 158 -4.45 -19.77 8.77
N THR A 159 -3.21 -19.34 8.72
CA THR A 159 -2.33 -19.20 9.88
C THR A 159 -1.80 -17.78 10.00
N LEU A 160 -1.53 -17.34 11.24
CA LEU A 160 -0.75 -16.12 11.47
C LEU A 160 0.67 -16.30 10.92
N ILE A 161 1.19 -15.26 10.27
CA ILE A 161 2.55 -15.21 9.74
C ILE A 161 3.31 -14.10 10.47
N PRO A 162 3.96 -14.42 11.60
CA PRO A 162 4.71 -13.42 12.37
C PRO A 162 5.83 -12.82 11.51
N LEU A 163 5.95 -11.50 11.53
CA LEU A 163 7.01 -10.77 10.86
C LEU A 163 8.08 -10.33 11.86
N SER A 164 9.35 -10.49 11.49
CA SER A 164 10.46 -9.95 12.26
C SER A 164 10.45 -8.41 12.22
N GLU A 165 11.18 -7.77 13.14
CA GLU A 165 11.33 -6.30 13.14
C GLU A 165 11.87 -5.76 11.80
N ASP A 166 12.79 -6.51 11.17
CA ASP A 166 13.32 -6.14 9.86
C ASP A 166 12.26 -6.31 8.76
N ALA A 167 11.50 -7.40 8.79
CA ALA A 167 10.43 -7.63 7.83
C ALA A 167 9.31 -6.58 7.94
N LEU A 168 8.98 -6.13 9.15
CA LEU A 168 8.07 -5.00 9.36
C LEU A 168 8.63 -3.71 8.78
N THR A 169 9.91 -3.41 9.04
CA THR A 169 10.54 -2.15 8.64
C THR A 169 10.79 -2.07 7.13
N PHE A 170 11.32 -3.13 6.54
CA PHE A 170 11.86 -3.13 5.17
C PHE A 170 11.01 -3.92 4.17
N GLY A 171 10.12 -4.77 4.65
CA GLY A 171 9.28 -5.65 3.85
C GLY A 171 9.85 -7.07 3.71
N PRO A 172 9.05 -8.11 3.98
CA PRO A 172 9.51 -9.51 3.94
C PRO A 172 9.93 -9.96 2.53
N ILE A 173 9.32 -9.40 1.50
CA ILE A 173 9.64 -9.72 0.10
C ILE A 173 10.73 -8.78 -0.42
N LEU A 174 10.67 -7.50 -0.07
CA LEU A 174 11.69 -6.52 -0.45
C LEU A 174 13.06 -6.86 0.11
N LEU A 175 13.15 -7.46 1.29
CA LEU A 175 14.41 -7.97 1.88
C LEU A 175 15.02 -9.10 1.04
N LYS A 176 14.19 -9.94 0.42
CA LYS A 176 14.64 -11.05 -0.44
C LYS A 176 15.03 -10.56 -1.84
N HIS A 177 14.33 -9.54 -2.34
CA HIS A 177 14.46 -9.04 -3.71
C HIS A 177 14.71 -7.53 -3.68
N LYS A 178 15.91 -7.15 -3.23
CA LYS A 178 16.34 -5.75 -3.09
C LYS A 178 16.48 -5.10 -4.47
N ASN A 179 15.41 -4.50 -5.00
CA ASN A 179 15.46 -3.80 -6.29
C ASN A 179 16.23 -2.46 -6.21
N ASP A 180 16.51 -1.84 -7.34
CA ASP A 180 17.27 -0.59 -7.41
C ASP A 180 16.69 0.54 -6.57
N ALA A 181 15.35 0.64 -6.50
CA ALA A 181 14.68 1.64 -5.68
C ALA A 181 14.88 1.39 -4.19
N PHE A 182 14.90 0.12 -3.76
CA PHE A 182 15.22 -0.28 -2.39
C PHE A 182 16.67 0.11 -2.03
N LEU A 183 17.60 -0.32 -2.85
CA LEU A 183 19.02 -0.01 -2.61
C LEU A 183 19.24 1.51 -2.55
N LYS A 184 18.68 2.26 -3.49
CA LYS A 184 18.81 3.72 -3.55
C LYS A 184 18.19 4.39 -2.31
N LYS A 185 16.97 4.02 -1.94
CA LYS A 185 16.25 4.57 -0.77
C LYS A 185 17.07 4.41 0.50
N TYR A 186 17.49 3.18 0.78
CA TYR A 186 18.14 2.87 2.05
C TYR A 186 19.61 3.27 2.09
N THR A 187 20.33 3.29 0.95
CA THR A 187 21.68 3.90 0.86
C THR A 187 21.61 5.40 1.14
N ASN A 188 20.66 6.12 0.55
CA ASN A 188 20.47 7.55 0.82
C ASN A 188 20.14 7.80 2.30
N LEU A 189 19.30 6.96 2.89
CA LEU A 189 18.96 7.05 4.31
C LEU A 189 20.19 6.78 5.19
N LEU A 190 21.00 5.78 4.88
CA LEU A 190 22.24 5.48 5.60
C LEU A 190 23.23 6.66 5.56
N VAL A 191 23.43 7.25 4.38
CA VAL A 191 24.28 8.43 4.22
C VAL A 191 23.78 9.61 5.07
N LEU A 192 22.46 9.85 5.04
CA LEU A 192 21.85 10.90 5.85
C LEU A 192 22.06 10.64 7.35
N LYS A 193 21.80 9.41 7.83
CA LYS A 193 21.97 9.05 9.26
C LYS A 193 23.42 9.21 9.71
N LYS A 194 24.41 8.79 8.91
CA LYS A 194 25.84 8.99 9.19
C LYS A 194 26.19 10.47 9.28
N ARG A 195 25.65 11.29 8.37
CA ARG A 195 25.86 12.74 8.41
C ARG A 195 25.27 13.37 9.69
N VAL A 196 24.05 12.98 10.05
CA VAL A 196 23.40 13.46 11.28
C VAL A 196 24.23 13.08 12.49
N LEU A 197 24.67 11.81 12.59
CA LEU A 197 25.52 11.33 13.71
C LEU A 197 26.79 12.18 13.87
N ASN A 198 27.47 12.50 12.75
CA ASN A 198 28.70 13.31 12.78
C ASN A 198 28.50 14.77 13.21
N GLN A 199 27.26 15.26 13.19
CA GLN A 199 26.89 16.63 13.58
C GLN A 199 26.23 16.73 14.97
N MET A 200 26.00 15.58 15.65
CA MET A 200 25.38 15.58 16.95
C MET A 200 26.31 16.05 18.06
N ASN A 201 25.74 16.75 19.04
CA ASN A 201 26.44 17.05 20.29
C ASN A 201 26.69 15.73 21.07
N PRO A 202 27.95 15.44 21.47
CA PRO A 202 28.28 14.26 22.26
C PRO A 202 27.48 14.07 23.55
N GLU A 203 26.90 15.12 24.09
CA GLU A 203 26.05 15.07 25.29
C GLU A 203 24.70 14.37 25.06
N HIS A 204 24.24 14.26 23.81
CA HIS A 204 22.98 13.60 23.42
C HIS A 204 23.14 12.08 23.31
N VAL A 205 23.58 11.44 24.40
CA VAL A 205 24.01 10.02 24.42
C VAL A 205 22.92 9.06 23.96
N ASP A 206 21.66 9.26 24.35
CA ASP A 206 20.58 8.33 24.03
C ASP A 206 20.11 8.45 22.56
N GLU A 207 20.08 9.67 22.01
CA GLU A 207 19.83 9.91 20.59
C GLU A 207 20.96 9.34 19.73
N ILE A 208 22.20 9.49 20.15
CA ILE A 208 23.38 8.90 19.48
C ILE A 208 23.24 7.38 19.42
N LYS A 209 22.94 6.72 20.55
CA LYS A 209 22.74 5.27 20.59
C LYS A 209 21.64 4.82 19.64
N LYS A 210 20.52 5.56 19.58
CA LYS A 210 19.42 5.27 18.69
C LYS A 210 19.85 5.35 17.22
N ILE A 211 20.53 6.42 16.82
CA ILE A 211 21.01 6.59 15.44
C ILE A 211 22.05 5.53 15.08
N VAL A 212 22.98 5.20 15.99
CA VAL A 212 23.96 4.13 15.77
C VAL A 212 23.27 2.78 15.52
N LYS A 213 22.23 2.44 16.30
CA LYS A 213 21.43 1.23 16.10
C LYS A 213 20.74 1.23 14.72
N GLU A 214 20.19 2.36 14.30
CA GLU A 214 19.56 2.51 12.98
C GLU A 214 20.59 2.38 11.84
N ILE A 215 21.78 2.96 11.97
CA ILE A 215 22.89 2.82 11.00
C ILE A 215 23.30 1.35 10.89
N TYR A 216 23.54 0.67 12.01
CA TYR A 216 23.91 -0.76 12.00
C TYR A 216 22.84 -1.62 11.32
N LYS A 217 21.56 -1.36 11.60
CA LYS A 217 20.43 -2.05 10.96
C LYS A 217 20.42 -1.84 9.43
N LEU A 218 20.66 -0.60 8.99
CA LEU A 218 20.72 -0.27 7.56
C LEU A 218 21.92 -0.95 6.88
N GLU A 219 23.12 -0.91 7.50
CA GLU A 219 24.32 -1.55 6.95
C GLU A 219 24.12 -3.05 6.80
N ARG A 220 23.59 -3.70 7.83
CA ARG A 220 23.27 -5.13 7.79
C ARG A 220 22.32 -5.46 6.64
N VAL A 221 21.23 -4.71 6.51
CA VAL A 221 20.24 -4.95 5.44
C VAL A 221 20.79 -4.67 4.06
N LEU A 222 21.69 -3.70 3.90
CA LEU A 222 22.25 -3.34 2.58
C LEU A 222 23.39 -4.27 2.14
N TYR A 223 24.22 -4.75 3.06
CA TYR A 223 25.50 -5.38 2.73
C TYR A 223 25.65 -6.82 3.22
N GLU A 224 24.82 -7.27 4.16
CA GLU A 224 24.82 -8.68 4.57
C GLU A 224 23.74 -9.46 3.77
N SER A 225 24.13 -10.65 3.33
CA SER A 225 23.31 -11.54 2.51
C SER A 225 22.39 -12.39 3.36
#